data_72a9aed43b15584cd2493f3111600cf1
#
_entry.id   72a9aed43b15584cd2493f3111600cf1
#
_cell.length_a   1.000
_cell.length_b   1.000
_cell.length_c   1.000
_cell.angle_alpha   90.00
_cell.angle_beta   90.00
_cell.angle_gamma   90.00
#
_symmetry.space_group_name_H-M   'P 1'
#
loop_
_entity.id
_entity.type
_entity.pdbx_description
1 polymer ?
#
loop_
_entity_poly.entity_id
_entity_poly.type
_entity_poly.pdbx_seq_one_letter_code
_entity_poly.pdbx_strand_id
1 'polypeptide(L)'
;METICSQHVQCGWTALWCVVYDFQTLLTGLVAIGVAILAGIPVWRQLRDSNLQTRISHRETLANLLRDSLRRYARVDKSISAPLSLARRVTIDPDGEAIEISTEDAHGVGQMLHGVLDWYLVVLADTEHGDIEKRKPALKAALEDLAETLDDAHWADINDQDQDGERIPDEKWVEIVARCAEAKLEAADKVATVGTAYGDLREAQGAWTKMLRTQIAKLDQQIAAARP
;
A
#
# COMPACT_ATOMS: atom_id res chain seq x y z
N MET A 1 -40.50 43.51 -47.53
CA MET A 1 -39.19 43.97 -48.10
C MET A 1 -39.05 43.24 -49.42
N GLU A 2 -39.72 43.78 -50.42
CA GLU A 2 -39.69 43.20 -51.77
C GLU A 2 -38.34 43.50 -52.41
N THR A 3 -37.82 42.50 -53.01
CA THR A 3 -36.49 42.35 -53.54
C THR A 3 -36.13 43.46 -54.55
N ILE A 4 -35.24 44.37 -54.11
CA ILE A 4 -34.63 45.41 -54.95
C ILE A 4 -33.83 44.80 -56.12
N CYS A 5 -33.49 43.51 -56.05
CA CYS A 5 -32.66 42.79 -57.03
C CYS A 5 -33.42 42.27 -58.29
N SER A 6 -34.77 42.31 -58.33
CA SER A 6 -35.52 41.73 -59.49
C SER A 6 -35.51 42.57 -60.73
N GLN A 7 -35.01 43.83 -60.74
CA GLN A 7 -35.10 44.74 -61.89
C GLN A 7 -33.81 45.02 -62.67
N HIS A 8 -32.67 44.46 -62.31
CA HIS A 8 -31.37 44.70 -63.02
C HIS A 8 -30.68 43.43 -63.51
N VAL A 9 -31.30 42.67 -64.38
CA VAL A 9 -30.67 41.50 -65.04
C VAL A 9 -30.07 41.88 -66.35
N GLN A 10 -29.16 42.83 -66.47
CA GLN A 10 -28.43 43.11 -67.69
C GLN A 10 -26.94 43.44 -67.56
N CYS A 11 -26.33 43.28 -66.41
CA CYS A 11 -24.89 43.47 -66.34
C CYS A 11 -24.28 42.38 -65.45
N GLY A 12 -23.40 41.51 -65.98
CA GLY A 12 -22.89 40.31 -65.32
C GLY A 12 -22.25 40.51 -63.94
N TRP A 13 -21.73 41.70 -63.70
CA TRP A 13 -21.18 42.04 -62.33
C TRP A 13 -22.26 42.41 -61.32
N THR A 14 -23.37 43.05 -61.76
CA THR A 14 -24.47 43.39 -60.83
C THR A 14 -25.27 42.15 -60.39
N ALA A 15 -25.41 41.16 -61.28
CA ALA A 15 -26.04 39.90 -60.93
C ALA A 15 -25.23 39.14 -59.84
N LEU A 16 -23.93 39.19 -59.95
CA LEU A 16 -23.06 38.55 -58.93
C LEU A 16 -23.17 39.20 -57.56
N TRP A 17 -23.25 40.55 -57.52
CA TRP A 17 -23.49 41.31 -56.28
C TRP A 17 -24.86 41.06 -55.68
N CYS A 18 -25.91 40.90 -56.50
CA CYS A 18 -27.24 40.56 -56.00
C CYS A 18 -27.27 39.15 -55.36
N VAL A 19 -26.65 38.18 -56.02
CA VAL A 19 -26.51 36.83 -55.45
C VAL A 19 -25.73 36.86 -54.15
N VAL A 20 -24.64 37.62 -54.04
CA VAL A 20 -23.86 37.77 -52.83
C VAL A 20 -24.69 38.44 -51.75
N TYR A 21 -25.54 39.43 -52.06
CA TYR A 21 -26.38 40.10 -51.08
C TYR A 21 -27.50 39.19 -50.56
N ASP A 22 -28.20 38.47 -51.47
CA ASP A 22 -29.28 37.53 -51.09
C ASP A 22 -28.75 36.34 -50.28
N PHE A 23 -27.50 35.90 -50.52
CA PHE A 23 -26.84 34.84 -49.77
C PHE A 23 -25.90 35.35 -48.67
N GLN A 24 -25.86 36.67 -48.40
CA GLN A 24 -24.96 37.28 -47.45
C GLN A 24 -25.10 36.63 -46.01
N THR A 25 -26.35 36.38 -45.59
CA THR A 25 -26.64 35.76 -44.29
C THR A 25 -26.11 34.33 -44.25
N LEU A 26 -26.27 33.59 -45.35
CA LEU A 26 -25.78 32.20 -45.43
C LEU A 26 -24.26 32.14 -45.53
N LEU A 27 -23.64 33.03 -46.27
CA LEU A 27 -22.18 33.17 -46.39
C LEU A 27 -21.58 33.57 -45.03
N THR A 28 -22.17 34.55 -44.34
CA THR A 28 -21.73 34.96 -43.02
C THR A 28 -21.86 33.82 -42.00
N GLY A 29 -22.95 33.05 -42.06
CA GLY A 29 -23.13 31.85 -41.23
C GLY A 29 -22.08 30.77 -41.48
N LEU A 30 -21.76 30.49 -42.76
CA LEU A 30 -20.72 29.55 -43.18
C LEU A 30 -19.31 29.98 -42.69
N VAL A 31 -18.98 31.26 -42.86
CA VAL A 31 -17.72 31.84 -42.38
C VAL A 31 -17.63 31.75 -40.85
N ALA A 32 -18.71 32.10 -40.17
CA ALA A 32 -18.76 31.99 -38.67
C ALA A 32 -18.53 30.54 -38.19
N ILE A 33 -19.15 29.57 -38.83
CA ILE A 33 -18.94 28.14 -38.54
C ILE A 33 -17.48 27.75 -38.82
N GLY A 34 -16.90 28.18 -39.93
CA GLY A 34 -15.51 27.92 -40.28
C GLY A 34 -14.53 28.48 -39.25
N VAL A 35 -14.78 29.73 -38.82
CA VAL A 35 -13.96 30.37 -37.74
C VAL A 35 -14.12 29.63 -36.43
N ALA A 36 -15.35 29.21 -36.05
CA ALA A 36 -15.60 28.45 -34.85
C ALA A 36 -14.86 27.09 -34.83
N ILE A 37 -14.85 26.40 -35.98
CA ILE A 37 -14.11 25.12 -36.12
C ILE A 37 -12.60 25.39 -35.99
N LEU A 38 -12.06 26.39 -36.66
CA LEU A 38 -10.64 26.74 -36.60
C LEU A 38 -10.21 27.17 -35.17
N ALA A 39 -11.06 27.93 -34.48
CA ALA A 39 -10.84 28.31 -33.09
C ALA A 39 -10.93 27.11 -32.12
N GLY A 40 -11.72 26.09 -32.47
CA GLY A 40 -11.87 24.86 -31.68
C GLY A 40 -10.65 23.93 -31.74
N ILE A 41 -9.87 23.96 -32.83
CA ILE A 41 -8.71 23.07 -33.00
C ILE A 41 -7.66 23.24 -31.89
N PRO A 42 -7.18 24.44 -31.52
CA PRO A 42 -6.20 24.60 -30.45
C PRO A 42 -6.76 24.16 -29.07
N VAL A 43 -8.02 24.42 -28.81
CA VAL A 43 -8.69 23.98 -27.55
C VAL A 43 -8.72 22.44 -27.49
N TRP A 44 -9.03 21.78 -28.58
CA TRP A 44 -9.04 20.33 -28.67
C TRP A 44 -7.64 19.73 -28.45
N ARG A 45 -6.61 20.37 -28.99
CA ARG A 45 -5.22 19.97 -28.74
C ARG A 45 -4.84 20.16 -27.27
N GLN A 46 -5.16 21.31 -26.69
CA GLN A 46 -4.91 21.57 -25.27
C GLN A 46 -5.61 20.56 -24.36
N LEU A 47 -6.88 20.19 -24.63
CA LEU A 47 -7.61 19.19 -23.87
C LEU A 47 -6.95 17.81 -23.97
N ARG A 48 -6.48 17.43 -25.16
CA ARG A 48 -5.77 16.18 -25.38
C ARG A 48 -4.45 16.15 -24.60
N ASP A 49 -3.68 17.21 -24.67
CA ASP A 49 -2.38 17.34 -23.98
C ASP A 49 -2.58 17.37 -22.46
N SER A 50 -3.58 18.08 -21.96
CA SER A 50 -3.96 18.11 -20.54
C SER A 50 -4.36 16.72 -20.04
N ASN A 51 -5.18 15.98 -20.80
CA ASN A 51 -5.56 14.61 -20.46
C ASN A 51 -4.35 13.66 -20.42
N LEU A 52 -3.42 13.81 -21.37
CA LEU A 52 -2.19 13.03 -21.38
C LEU A 52 -1.31 13.35 -20.17
N GLN A 53 -1.14 14.64 -19.84
CA GLN A 53 -0.38 15.09 -18.70
C GLN A 53 -0.99 14.59 -17.38
N THR A 54 -2.32 14.61 -17.25
CA THR A 54 -3.03 14.05 -16.08
C THR A 54 -2.77 12.56 -15.91
N ARG A 55 -2.78 11.79 -17.00
CA ARG A 55 -2.46 10.35 -16.96
C ARG A 55 -1.01 10.09 -16.56
N ILE A 56 -0.06 10.88 -17.08
CA ILE A 56 1.35 10.78 -16.71
C ILE A 56 1.53 11.09 -15.22
N SER A 57 0.95 12.18 -14.73
CA SER A 57 1.01 12.55 -13.32
C SER A 57 0.40 11.48 -12.40
N HIS A 58 -0.76 10.92 -12.78
CA HIS A 58 -1.39 9.83 -12.04
C HIS A 58 -0.50 8.57 -12.02
N ARG A 59 0.09 8.22 -13.16
CA ARG A 59 1.04 7.09 -13.28
C ARG A 59 2.25 7.29 -12.37
N GLU A 60 2.82 8.50 -12.32
CA GLU A 60 3.95 8.84 -11.45
C GLU A 60 3.56 8.74 -9.96
N THR A 61 2.38 9.23 -9.60
CA THR A 61 1.85 9.10 -8.23
C THR A 61 1.74 7.64 -7.81
N LEU A 62 1.18 6.78 -8.65
CA LEU A 62 1.09 5.33 -8.38
C LEU A 62 2.47 4.66 -8.31
N ALA A 63 3.42 5.08 -9.15
CA ALA A 63 4.78 4.54 -9.13
C ALA A 63 5.53 4.95 -7.85
N ASN A 64 5.34 6.16 -7.37
CA ASN A 64 5.90 6.62 -6.10
C ASN A 64 5.26 5.88 -4.92
N LEU A 65 3.93 5.72 -4.91
CA LEU A 65 3.21 4.96 -3.90
C LEU A 65 3.70 3.50 -3.85
N LEU A 66 3.88 2.85 -5.00
CA LEU A 66 4.43 1.49 -5.08
C LEU A 66 5.85 1.43 -4.50
N ARG A 67 6.72 2.39 -4.85
CA ARG A 67 8.09 2.44 -4.35
C ARG A 67 8.14 2.62 -2.83
N ASP A 68 7.32 3.51 -2.30
CA ASP A 68 7.28 3.80 -0.87
C ASP A 68 6.67 2.62 -0.08
N SER A 69 5.64 1.95 -0.63
CA SER A 69 5.10 0.73 -0.06
C SER A 69 6.16 -0.38 -0.01
N LEU A 70 6.86 -0.64 -1.11
CA LEU A 70 7.93 -1.66 -1.15
C LEU A 70 9.07 -1.37 -0.17
N ARG A 71 9.47 -0.10 0.00
CA ARG A 71 10.48 0.29 1.00
C ARG A 71 10.01 0.05 2.43
N ARG A 72 8.74 0.33 2.72
CA ARG A 72 8.15 0.06 4.04
C ARG A 72 8.09 -1.44 4.31
N TYR A 73 7.61 -2.24 3.36
CA TYR A 73 7.52 -3.69 3.50
C TYR A 73 8.89 -4.34 3.70
N ALA A 74 9.90 -3.90 2.95
CA ALA A 74 11.26 -4.40 3.13
C ALA A 74 11.83 -4.09 4.52
N ARG A 75 11.49 -2.94 5.13
CA ARG A 75 11.90 -2.61 6.49
C ARG A 75 11.20 -3.52 7.52
N VAL A 76 9.89 -3.70 7.39
CA VAL A 76 9.11 -4.59 8.25
C VAL A 76 9.63 -6.03 8.14
N ASP A 77 9.83 -6.51 6.92
CA ASP A 77 10.35 -7.85 6.65
C ASP A 77 11.72 -8.07 7.31
N LYS A 78 12.65 -7.13 7.13
CA LYS A 78 13.97 -7.21 7.75
C LYS A 78 13.93 -7.25 9.27
N SER A 79 12.99 -6.56 9.90
CA SER A 79 12.90 -6.49 11.37
C SER A 79 12.24 -7.71 11.98
N ILE A 80 11.23 -8.29 11.33
CA ILE A 80 10.48 -9.43 11.85
C ILE A 80 11.13 -10.77 11.46
N SER A 81 11.67 -10.88 10.24
CA SER A 81 12.17 -12.16 9.73
C SER A 81 13.33 -12.74 10.55
N ALA A 82 14.23 -11.90 11.06
CA ALA A 82 15.39 -12.38 11.81
C ALA A 82 14.97 -12.95 13.19
N PRO A 83 14.26 -12.21 14.07
CA PRO A 83 13.80 -12.76 15.35
C PRO A 83 12.87 -13.96 15.17
N LEU A 84 11.94 -13.93 14.20
CA LEU A 84 11.03 -15.04 13.93
C LEU A 84 11.77 -16.30 13.44
N SER A 85 12.79 -16.16 12.59
CA SER A 85 13.59 -17.28 12.13
C SER A 85 14.44 -17.87 13.27
N LEU A 86 14.93 -17.03 14.19
CA LEU A 86 15.62 -17.48 15.39
C LEU A 86 14.66 -18.21 16.31
N ALA A 87 13.51 -17.59 16.65
CA ALA A 87 12.48 -18.19 17.46
C ALA A 87 12.10 -19.59 16.95
N ARG A 88 11.81 -19.70 15.65
CA ARG A 88 11.45 -20.96 15.01
C ARG A 88 12.56 -22.02 15.14
N ARG A 89 13.84 -21.64 15.01
CA ARG A 89 14.96 -22.57 15.10
C ARG A 89 15.19 -23.13 16.51
N VAL A 90 14.83 -22.34 17.55
CA VAL A 90 15.03 -22.74 18.96
C VAL A 90 13.79 -23.38 19.58
N THR A 91 12.63 -23.35 18.87
CA THR A 91 11.37 -23.95 19.34
C THR A 91 10.89 -25.11 18.50
N ILE A 92 11.48 -25.33 17.31
CA ILE A 92 11.07 -26.39 16.37
C ILE A 92 12.34 -27.08 15.86
N ASP A 93 12.37 -28.39 15.95
CA ASP A 93 13.48 -29.21 15.45
C ASP A 93 13.51 -29.31 13.92
N PRO A 94 14.55 -29.89 13.30
CA PRO A 94 14.63 -30.10 11.85
C PRO A 94 13.51 -30.99 11.29
N ASP A 95 12.93 -31.86 12.12
CA ASP A 95 11.84 -32.77 11.70
C ASP A 95 10.47 -32.10 11.81
N GLY A 96 10.43 -30.88 12.37
CA GLY A 96 9.21 -30.07 12.51
C GLY A 96 8.44 -30.29 13.80
N GLU A 97 9.04 -31.02 14.76
CA GLU A 97 8.43 -31.24 16.07
C GLU A 97 8.75 -30.05 17.01
N ALA A 98 7.82 -29.73 17.90
CA ALA A 98 8.03 -28.71 18.92
C ALA A 98 9.05 -29.20 19.96
N ILE A 99 10.03 -28.36 20.25
CA ILE A 99 11.01 -28.61 21.30
C ILE A 99 10.87 -27.58 22.42
N GLU A 100 11.22 -28.00 23.63
CA GLU A 100 11.27 -27.09 24.78
C GLU A 100 12.39 -26.07 24.57
N ILE A 101 12.03 -24.75 24.62
CA ILE A 101 13.00 -23.68 24.48
C ILE A 101 13.89 -23.59 25.71
N SER A 102 15.21 -23.37 25.51
CA SER A 102 16.10 -23.08 26.61
C SER A 102 15.82 -21.69 27.20
N THR A 103 16.10 -21.50 28.48
CA THR A 103 15.96 -20.19 29.18
C THR A 103 16.80 -19.09 28.50
N GLU A 104 18.04 -19.41 28.13
CA GLU A 104 18.93 -18.46 27.47
C GLU A 104 18.39 -18.04 26.07
N ASP A 105 17.88 -18.99 25.29
CA ASP A 105 17.27 -18.70 23.99
C ASP A 105 15.97 -17.92 24.15
N ALA A 106 15.12 -18.25 25.14
CA ALA A 106 13.89 -17.52 25.43
C ALA A 106 14.18 -16.06 25.76
N HIS A 107 15.16 -15.79 26.62
CA HIS A 107 15.61 -14.44 26.94
C HIS A 107 16.13 -13.70 25.71
N GLY A 108 17.03 -14.33 24.92
CA GLY A 108 17.63 -13.71 23.75
C GLY A 108 16.59 -13.35 22.68
N VAL A 109 15.66 -14.26 22.38
CA VAL A 109 14.56 -14.03 21.41
C VAL A 109 13.57 -13.01 21.96
N GLY A 110 13.20 -13.08 23.24
CA GLY A 110 12.30 -12.13 23.90
C GLY A 110 12.81 -10.69 23.79
N GLN A 111 14.08 -10.44 24.10
CA GLN A 111 14.67 -9.10 23.94
C GLN A 111 14.64 -8.60 22.49
N MET A 112 14.90 -9.47 21.53
CA MET A 112 14.80 -9.08 20.12
C MET A 112 13.36 -8.72 19.72
N LEU A 113 12.35 -9.44 20.25
CA LEU A 113 10.94 -9.16 19.98
C LEU A 113 10.47 -7.86 20.62
N HIS A 114 10.87 -7.56 21.85
CA HIS A 114 10.60 -6.26 22.47
C HIS A 114 11.16 -5.11 21.64
N GLY A 115 12.40 -5.23 21.14
CA GLY A 115 12.97 -4.25 20.21
C GLY A 115 12.18 -4.11 18.92
N VAL A 116 11.60 -5.20 18.40
CA VAL A 116 10.70 -5.15 17.24
C VAL A 116 9.39 -4.47 17.59
N LEU A 117 8.79 -4.77 18.72
CA LEU A 117 7.51 -4.17 19.15
C LEU A 117 7.62 -2.66 19.35
N ASP A 118 8.67 -2.18 19.99
CA ASP A 118 8.92 -0.75 20.17
C ASP A 118 9.05 -0.03 18.83
N TRP A 119 9.76 -0.65 17.89
CA TRP A 119 9.94 -0.10 16.55
C TRP A 119 8.69 -0.25 15.66
N TYR A 120 7.94 -1.34 15.83
CA TYR A 120 6.71 -1.65 15.12
C TYR A 120 5.64 -0.57 15.31
N LEU A 121 5.49 -0.04 16.52
CA LEU A 121 4.57 1.05 16.83
C LEU A 121 4.87 2.33 16.02
N VAL A 122 6.15 2.59 15.72
CA VAL A 122 6.57 3.75 14.94
C VAL A 122 6.38 3.54 13.42
N VAL A 123 6.69 2.35 12.93
CA VAL A 123 6.73 2.07 11.48
C VAL A 123 5.37 1.67 10.90
N LEU A 124 4.51 1.07 11.72
CA LEU A 124 3.16 0.67 11.31
C LEU A 124 2.08 1.69 11.64
N ALA A 125 2.46 2.84 12.24
CA ALA A 125 1.54 3.95 12.47
C ALA A 125 1.03 4.59 11.16
N ASP A 126 1.75 4.43 10.06
CA ASP A 126 1.34 4.95 8.75
C ASP A 126 0.09 4.24 8.25
N THR A 127 -0.91 5.03 7.85
CA THR A 127 -2.14 4.52 7.24
C THR A 127 -1.83 3.90 5.87
N GLU A 128 -2.27 2.68 5.67
CA GLU A 128 -2.07 1.93 4.44
C GLU A 128 -3.41 1.47 3.82
N HIS A 129 -3.35 0.65 2.79
CA HIS A 129 -4.54 0.05 2.19
C HIS A 129 -5.34 -0.77 3.22
N GLY A 130 -6.67 -0.67 3.19
CA GLY A 130 -7.55 -1.18 4.24
C GLY A 130 -7.39 -2.66 4.59
N ASP A 131 -6.97 -3.51 3.63
CA ASP A 131 -6.75 -4.93 3.91
C ASP A 131 -5.44 -5.17 4.69
N ILE A 132 -4.41 -4.34 4.46
CA ILE A 132 -3.17 -4.33 5.24
C ILE A 132 -3.45 -3.86 6.65
N GLU A 133 -4.21 -2.75 6.80
CA GLU A 133 -4.61 -2.22 8.11
C GLU A 133 -5.35 -3.25 8.98
N LYS A 134 -6.20 -4.08 8.39
CA LYS A 134 -6.91 -5.15 9.10
C LYS A 134 -6.00 -6.25 9.64
N ARG A 135 -4.82 -6.48 9.02
CA ARG A 135 -3.89 -7.54 9.40
C ARG A 135 -2.86 -7.09 10.44
N LYS A 136 -2.56 -5.81 10.51
CA LYS A 136 -1.60 -5.25 11.47
C LYS A 136 -1.92 -5.56 12.94
N PRO A 137 -3.15 -5.38 13.45
CA PRO A 137 -3.47 -5.68 14.83
C PRO A 137 -3.27 -7.14 15.20
N ALA A 138 -3.61 -8.07 14.30
CA ALA A 138 -3.44 -9.49 14.52
C ALA A 138 -1.97 -9.88 14.66
N LEU A 139 -1.10 -9.34 13.79
CA LEU A 139 0.34 -9.57 13.89
C LEU A 139 0.92 -8.94 15.18
N LYS A 140 0.47 -7.72 15.52
CA LYS A 140 0.92 -7.07 16.75
C LYS A 140 0.56 -7.91 17.98
N ALA A 141 -0.70 -8.33 18.09
CA ALA A 141 -1.16 -9.15 19.21
C ALA A 141 -0.42 -10.49 19.31
N ALA A 142 -0.15 -11.13 18.15
CA ALA A 142 0.62 -12.37 18.14
C ALA A 142 2.08 -12.18 18.58
N LEU A 143 2.71 -11.05 18.22
CA LEU A 143 4.07 -10.71 18.65
C LEU A 143 4.12 -10.38 20.15
N GLU A 144 3.13 -9.66 20.67
CA GLU A 144 3.01 -9.34 22.11
C GLU A 144 2.82 -10.63 22.92
N ASP A 145 1.92 -11.52 22.48
CA ASP A 145 1.66 -12.81 23.13
C ASP A 145 2.90 -13.72 23.13
N LEU A 146 3.65 -13.77 22.01
CA LEU A 146 4.92 -14.50 21.97
C LEU A 146 5.97 -13.88 22.90
N ALA A 147 6.10 -12.56 22.94
CA ALA A 147 7.06 -11.89 23.81
C ALA A 147 6.76 -12.16 25.27
N GLU A 148 5.48 -12.07 25.70
CA GLU A 148 5.03 -12.41 27.06
C GLU A 148 5.32 -13.88 27.40
N THR A 149 5.03 -14.82 26.49
CA THR A 149 5.36 -16.23 26.68
C THR A 149 6.85 -16.48 26.87
N LEU A 150 7.70 -15.78 26.10
CA LEU A 150 9.16 -15.91 26.22
C LEU A 150 9.70 -15.26 27.51
N ASP A 151 9.09 -14.17 27.96
CA ASP A 151 9.39 -13.55 29.25
C ASP A 151 9.05 -14.52 30.38
N ASP A 152 7.90 -15.16 30.36
CA ASP A 152 7.53 -16.19 31.34
C ASP A 152 8.47 -17.41 31.28
N ALA A 153 8.92 -17.82 30.11
CA ALA A 153 9.79 -18.96 29.90
C ALA A 153 11.20 -18.81 30.50
N HIS A 154 11.69 -17.59 30.68
CA HIS A 154 13.04 -17.37 31.24
C HIS A 154 13.08 -16.99 32.74
N TRP A 155 11.92 -16.65 33.32
CA TRP A 155 11.88 -16.09 34.68
C TRP A 155 12.40 -17.04 35.78
N ALA A 156 12.14 -18.32 35.70
CA ALA A 156 12.45 -19.28 36.77
C ALA A 156 13.95 -19.54 36.97
N ASP A 157 14.80 -19.18 35.97
CA ASP A 157 16.25 -19.45 36.10
C ASP A 157 17.04 -18.24 36.62
N ILE A 158 16.38 -17.09 36.87
CA ILE A 158 17.09 -15.84 37.13
C ILE A 158 17.35 -15.63 38.61
N ASN A 159 16.39 -15.87 39.49
CA ASN A 159 16.57 -15.70 40.93
C ASN A 159 15.32 -16.14 41.71
N ASP A 160 15.51 -16.75 42.90
CA ASP A 160 14.45 -16.95 43.87
C ASP A 160 14.18 -15.69 44.74
N GLN A 161 14.69 -14.52 44.30
CA GLN A 161 14.54 -13.23 44.97
C GLN A 161 13.65 -12.30 44.12
N ASP A 162 12.83 -11.51 44.80
CA ASP A 162 12.03 -10.46 44.19
C ASP A 162 12.87 -9.22 43.82
N GLN A 163 12.21 -8.16 43.30
CA GLN A 163 12.87 -6.91 42.90
C GLN A 163 13.54 -6.18 44.10
N ASP A 164 13.11 -6.44 45.31
CA ASP A 164 13.65 -5.86 46.52
C ASP A 164 14.77 -6.72 47.12
N GLY A 165 15.08 -7.87 46.51
CA GLY A 165 16.09 -8.82 46.96
C GLY A 165 15.61 -9.74 48.10
N GLU A 166 14.31 -9.74 48.37
CA GLU A 166 13.71 -10.67 49.34
C GLU A 166 13.41 -12.02 48.66
N ARG A 167 13.61 -13.11 49.39
CA ARG A 167 13.32 -14.44 48.87
C ARG A 167 11.82 -14.62 48.61
N ILE A 168 11.48 -15.08 47.41
CA ILE A 168 10.11 -15.37 47.02
C ILE A 168 9.59 -16.54 47.87
N PRO A 169 8.39 -16.45 48.47
CA PRO A 169 7.80 -17.57 49.21
C PRO A 169 7.72 -18.84 48.38
N ASP A 170 8.02 -19.99 49.00
CA ASP A 170 8.12 -21.28 48.34
C ASP A 170 6.85 -21.64 47.54
N GLU A 171 5.66 -21.28 48.03
CA GLU A 171 4.39 -21.49 47.33
C GLU A 171 4.30 -20.71 46.01
N LYS A 172 4.71 -19.42 46.02
CA LYS A 172 4.75 -18.59 44.81
C LYS A 172 5.83 -19.03 43.83
N TRP A 173 6.96 -19.50 44.39
CA TRP A 173 8.06 -20.02 43.57
C TRP A 173 7.63 -21.25 42.75
N VAL A 174 6.88 -22.18 43.38
CA VAL A 174 6.34 -23.34 42.70
C VAL A 174 5.40 -22.93 41.54
N GLU A 175 4.57 -21.89 41.70
CA GLU A 175 3.71 -21.35 40.66
C GLU A 175 4.53 -20.74 39.51
N ILE A 176 5.59 -20.00 39.84
CA ILE A 176 6.48 -19.40 38.84
C ILE A 176 7.17 -20.48 37.99
N VAL A 177 7.72 -21.51 38.67
CA VAL A 177 8.38 -22.63 37.97
C VAL A 177 7.40 -23.40 37.07
N ALA A 178 6.18 -23.64 37.54
CA ALA A 178 5.14 -24.31 36.75
C ALA A 178 4.77 -23.49 35.51
N ARG A 179 4.57 -22.16 35.68
CA ARG A 179 4.28 -21.25 34.55
C ARG A 179 5.44 -21.18 33.54
N CYS A 180 6.68 -21.13 34.03
CA CYS A 180 7.86 -21.16 33.18
C CYS A 180 7.93 -22.46 32.34
N ALA A 181 7.69 -23.61 32.97
CA ALA A 181 7.68 -24.89 32.27
C ALA A 181 6.57 -24.96 31.17
N GLU A 182 5.37 -24.45 31.47
CA GLU A 182 4.27 -24.35 30.52
C GLU A 182 4.62 -23.42 29.36
N ALA A 183 5.14 -22.25 29.65
CA ALA A 183 5.55 -21.25 28.64
C ALA A 183 6.64 -21.77 27.70
N LYS A 184 7.60 -22.55 28.22
CA LYS A 184 8.63 -23.20 27.39
C LYS A 184 8.05 -24.19 26.37
N LEU A 185 6.97 -24.86 26.68
CA LEU A 185 6.27 -25.79 25.78
C LEU A 185 5.36 -25.04 24.80
N GLU A 186 4.70 -23.96 25.25
CA GLU A 186 3.80 -23.18 24.40
C GLU A 186 4.51 -22.31 23.36
N ALA A 187 5.78 -22.00 23.57
CA ALA A 187 6.56 -21.09 22.71
C ALA A 187 6.48 -21.49 21.22
N ALA A 188 6.51 -22.77 20.90
CA ALA A 188 6.42 -23.28 19.52
C ALA A 188 5.09 -22.91 18.85
N ASP A 189 3.96 -23.05 19.56
CA ASP A 189 2.63 -22.71 19.05
C ASP A 189 2.47 -21.20 18.87
N LYS A 190 3.04 -20.40 19.77
CA LYS A 190 3.05 -18.95 19.64
C LYS A 190 3.89 -18.50 18.44
N VAL A 191 5.05 -19.11 18.21
CA VAL A 191 5.89 -18.88 17.00
C VAL A 191 5.11 -19.22 15.72
N ALA A 192 4.36 -20.32 15.70
CA ALA A 192 3.52 -20.70 14.56
C ALA A 192 2.41 -19.66 14.31
N THR A 193 1.78 -19.16 15.39
CA THR A 193 0.76 -18.11 15.33
C THR A 193 1.30 -16.81 14.74
N VAL A 194 2.48 -16.34 15.20
CA VAL A 194 3.17 -15.18 14.61
C VAL A 194 3.49 -15.43 13.14
N GLY A 195 3.98 -16.64 12.80
CA GLY A 195 4.28 -17.03 11.43
C GLY A 195 3.07 -16.91 10.51
N THR A 196 1.90 -17.34 10.98
CA THR A 196 0.63 -17.24 10.25
C THR A 196 0.19 -15.80 10.07
N ALA A 197 0.15 -15.00 11.15
CA ALA A 197 -0.25 -13.60 11.10
C ALA A 197 0.69 -12.76 10.21
N TYR A 198 1.99 -13.06 10.24
CA TYR A 198 2.98 -12.43 9.37
C TYR A 198 2.81 -12.84 7.90
N GLY A 199 2.52 -14.12 7.64
CA GLY A 199 2.18 -14.62 6.31
C GLY A 199 0.98 -13.90 5.70
N ASP A 200 -0.09 -13.77 6.48
CA ASP A 200 -1.31 -13.04 6.10
C ASP A 200 -1.04 -11.57 5.75
N LEU A 201 -0.21 -10.89 6.54
CA LEU A 201 0.20 -9.52 6.26
C LEU A 201 0.97 -9.43 4.94
N ARG A 202 1.93 -10.33 4.70
CA ARG A 202 2.71 -10.38 3.45
C ARG A 202 1.84 -10.66 2.24
N GLU A 203 0.84 -11.53 2.37
CA GLU A 203 -0.13 -11.78 1.29
C GLU A 203 -0.92 -10.52 0.93
N ALA A 204 -1.45 -9.80 1.93
CA ALA A 204 -2.16 -8.54 1.71
C ALA A 204 -1.25 -7.49 1.04
N GLN A 205 0.01 -7.36 1.48
CA GLN A 205 1.01 -6.49 0.87
C GLN A 205 1.31 -6.89 -0.59
N GLY A 206 1.42 -8.20 -0.85
CA GLY A 206 1.62 -8.76 -2.19
C GLY A 206 0.45 -8.44 -3.13
N ALA A 207 -0.79 -8.61 -2.65
CA ALA A 207 -2.00 -8.29 -3.39
C ALA A 207 -2.07 -6.79 -3.74
N TRP A 208 -1.77 -5.91 -2.79
CA TRP A 208 -1.73 -4.47 -2.99
C TRP A 208 -0.68 -4.05 -4.04
N THR A 209 0.54 -4.54 -3.92
CA THR A 209 1.62 -4.22 -4.88
C THR A 209 1.31 -4.75 -6.28
N LYS A 210 0.67 -5.91 -6.40
CA LYS A 210 0.20 -6.47 -7.68
C LYS A 210 -0.86 -5.57 -8.30
N MET A 211 -1.82 -5.10 -7.50
CA MET A 211 -2.85 -4.17 -7.97
C MET A 211 -2.25 -2.87 -8.49
N LEU A 212 -1.32 -2.25 -7.74
CA LEU A 212 -0.63 -1.03 -8.18
C LEU A 212 0.13 -1.24 -9.51
N ARG A 213 0.88 -2.34 -9.64
CA ARG A 213 1.58 -2.67 -10.89
C ARG A 213 0.62 -2.82 -12.08
N THR A 214 -0.53 -3.46 -11.86
CA THR A 214 -1.55 -3.63 -12.89
C THR A 214 -2.14 -2.29 -13.32
N GLN A 215 -2.42 -1.37 -12.37
CA GLN A 215 -2.91 -0.03 -12.69
C GLN A 215 -1.86 0.80 -13.45
N ILE A 216 -0.60 0.74 -13.05
CA ILE A 216 0.51 1.41 -13.75
C ILE A 216 0.62 0.90 -15.19
N ALA A 217 0.62 -0.43 -15.39
CA ALA A 217 0.70 -1.04 -16.72
C ALA A 217 -0.48 -0.62 -17.63
N LYS A 218 -1.70 -0.53 -17.07
CA LYS A 218 -2.86 -0.03 -17.80
C LYS A 218 -2.70 1.43 -18.22
N LEU A 219 -2.16 2.29 -17.34
CA LEU A 219 -1.88 3.69 -17.66
C LEU A 219 -0.78 3.81 -18.73
N ASP A 220 0.28 3.00 -18.63
CA ASP A 220 1.35 2.97 -19.64
C ASP A 220 0.81 2.62 -21.04
N GLN A 221 -0.10 1.63 -21.14
CA GLN A 221 -0.78 1.31 -22.40
C GLN A 221 -1.63 2.46 -22.91
N GLN A 222 -2.39 3.13 -22.03
CA GLN A 222 -3.22 4.28 -22.41
C GLN A 222 -2.40 5.49 -22.85
N ILE A 223 -1.25 5.73 -22.21
CA ILE A 223 -0.31 6.80 -22.58
C ILE A 223 0.34 6.47 -23.92
N ALA A 224 0.75 5.23 -24.16
CA ALA A 224 1.32 4.80 -25.43
C ALA A 224 0.34 4.93 -26.59
N ALA A 225 -0.93 4.55 -26.38
CA ALA A 225 -2.00 4.68 -27.38
C ALA A 225 -2.40 6.15 -27.67
N ALA A 226 -2.16 7.08 -26.75
CA ALA A 226 -2.48 8.49 -26.92
C ALA A 226 -1.36 9.29 -27.61
N ARG A 227 -0.15 8.75 -27.72
CA ARG A 227 0.96 9.36 -28.46
C ARG A 227 0.68 9.22 -29.97
N PRO A 228 0.84 10.31 -30.74
CA PRO A 228 0.65 10.31 -32.19
C PRO A 228 1.71 9.44 -32.88
#